data_9649e40eb2c264cd1ba57ecb87963938
#
_entry.id   9649e40eb2c264cd1ba57ecb87963938
#
_cell.length_a   1.000
_cell.length_b   1.000
_cell.length_c   1.000
_cell.angle_alpha   90.00
_cell.angle_beta   90.00
_cell.angle_gamma   90.00
#
_symmetry.space_group_name_H-M   'P 1'
#
loop_
_entity.id
_entity.type
_entity.pdbx_description
1 polymer ?
#
loop_
_entity_poly.entity_id
_entity_poly.type
_entity_poly.pdbx_seq_one_letter_code
_entity_poly.pdbx_strand_id
1 'polypeptide(L)' 'MYIFKTEIPIKINQTKACEIIGLAQPTLSNILNGKVACRKVVAFCITKYLDENAEIEDYFNKIK' A
#
# COMPACT_ATOMS: atom_id res chain seq x y z
N MET A 1 12.12 4.21 -2.05
CA MET A 1 11.10 3.19 -2.32
C MET A 1 10.63 2.54 -1.03
N TYR A 2 9.42 2.02 -1.04
CA TYR A 2 8.81 1.38 0.14
C TYR A 2 8.24 0.05 -0.27
N ILE A 3 8.35 -0.96 0.62
CA ILE A 3 7.76 -2.27 0.39
C ILE A 3 6.80 -2.58 1.53
N PHE A 4 5.65 -3.16 1.18
CA PHE A 4 4.58 -3.43 2.14
C PHE A 4 4.98 -4.54 3.12
N LYS A 5 4.62 -4.35 4.40
CA LYS A 5 4.84 -5.34 5.45
C LYS A 5 3.79 -6.44 5.32
N THR A 6 4.15 -7.53 4.67
CA THR A 6 3.19 -8.58 4.35
C THR A 6 2.71 -9.38 5.56
N GLU A 7 3.39 -9.26 6.69
CA GLU A 7 2.97 -9.90 7.94
C GLU A 7 1.76 -9.24 8.57
N ILE A 8 1.37 -8.04 8.11
CA ILE A 8 0.20 -7.34 8.64
C ILE A 8 -1.05 -7.85 7.92
N PRO A 9 -2.01 -8.44 8.65
CA PRO A 9 -3.25 -8.88 8.00
C PRO A 9 -4.13 -7.67 7.66
N ILE A 10 -4.52 -7.55 6.42
CA ILE A 10 -5.43 -6.49 5.99
C ILE A 10 -6.54 -7.10 5.14
N LYS A 11 -7.74 -6.53 5.31
CA LYS A 11 -8.90 -6.87 4.50
C LYS A 11 -9.42 -5.58 3.90
N ILE A 12 -9.22 -5.41 2.60
CA ILE A 12 -9.70 -4.23 1.90
C ILE A 12 -10.39 -4.67 0.61
N ASN A 13 -11.32 -3.86 0.16
CA ASN A 13 -11.89 -4.02 -1.17
C ASN A 13 -10.90 -3.41 -2.16
N GLN A 14 -10.11 -4.25 -2.82
CA GLN A 14 -9.06 -3.79 -3.72
C GLN A 14 -9.61 -2.99 -4.90
N THR A 15 -10.79 -3.35 -5.40
CA THR A 15 -11.41 -2.60 -6.49
C THR A 15 -11.67 -1.16 -6.08
N LYS A 16 -12.27 -0.99 -4.91
CA LYS A 16 -12.58 0.35 -4.40
C LYS A 16 -11.31 1.13 -4.08
N ALA A 17 -10.33 0.46 -3.47
CA ALA A 17 -9.05 1.08 -3.16
C ALA A 17 -8.35 1.56 -4.43
N CYS A 18 -8.39 0.77 -5.49
CA CYS A 18 -7.80 1.15 -6.78
C CYS A 18 -8.45 2.41 -7.35
N GLU A 19 -9.77 2.52 -7.24
CA GLU A 19 -10.49 3.70 -7.72
C GLU A 19 -10.09 4.95 -6.94
N ILE A 20 -9.99 4.82 -5.61
CA ILE A 20 -9.66 5.96 -4.75
C ILE A 20 -8.21 6.38 -4.91
N ILE A 21 -7.30 5.42 -4.95
CA ILE A 21 -5.86 5.69 -5.02
C ILE A 21 -5.42 6.02 -6.45
N GLY A 22 -6.14 5.49 -7.44
CA GLY A 22 -5.79 5.71 -8.84
C GLY A 22 -4.78 4.72 -9.39
N LEU A 23 -4.77 3.50 -8.85
CA LEU A 23 -3.88 2.43 -9.31
C LEU A 23 -4.66 1.35 -10.04
N ALA A 24 -3.99 0.67 -10.98
CA ALA A 24 -4.55 -0.53 -11.57
C ALA A 24 -4.60 -1.64 -10.51
N GLN A 25 -5.62 -2.50 -10.60
CA GLN A 25 -5.81 -3.58 -9.64
C GLN A 25 -4.60 -4.53 -9.53
N PRO A 26 -4.00 -4.97 -10.65
CA PRO A 26 -2.79 -5.82 -10.56
C PRO A 26 -1.63 -5.12 -9.87
N THR A 27 -1.48 -3.80 -10.09
CA THR A 27 -0.42 -3.02 -9.46
C THR A 27 -0.59 -3.00 -7.95
N LEU A 28 -1.79 -2.69 -7.49
CA LEU A 28 -2.08 -2.65 -6.05
C LEU A 28 -1.89 -4.04 -5.43
N SER A 29 -2.37 -5.08 -6.08
CA SER A 29 -2.21 -6.45 -5.61
C SER A 29 -0.74 -6.81 -5.41
N ASN A 30 0.10 -6.50 -6.40
CA ASN A 30 1.53 -6.78 -6.32
C ASN A 30 2.20 -6.02 -5.16
N ILE A 31 1.79 -4.77 -4.94
CA ILE A 31 2.33 -3.98 -3.83
C ILE A 31 1.93 -4.60 -2.50
N LEU A 32 0.65 -4.93 -2.32
CA LEU A 32 0.15 -5.49 -1.06
C LEU A 32 0.68 -6.88 -0.77
N ASN A 33 1.09 -7.61 -1.80
CA ASN A 33 1.71 -8.92 -1.63
C ASN A 33 3.23 -8.84 -1.46
N GLY A 34 3.78 -7.63 -1.42
CA GLY A 34 5.21 -7.44 -1.22
C GLY A 34 6.07 -7.83 -2.42
N LYS A 35 5.46 -8.01 -3.59
CA LYS A 35 6.19 -8.42 -4.79
C LYS A 35 6.96 -7.29 -5.44
N VAL A 36 6.48 -6.06 -5.29
CA VAL A 36 7.12 -4.87 -5.85
C VAL A 36 7.14 -3.76 -4.81
N ALA A 37 8.15 -2.92 -4.89
CA ALA A 37 8.22 -1.71 -4.07
C ALA A 37 7.45 -0.59 -4.76
N CYS A 38 7.10 0.44 -3.99
CA CYS A 38 6.38 1.60 -4.52
C CYS A 38 7.04 2.88 -4.03
N ARG A 39 6.69 3.98 -4.69
CA ARG A 39 7.18 5.30 -4.31
C ARG A 39 6.48 5.78 -3.04
N LYS A 40 7.09 6.76 -2.37
CA LYS A 40 6.56 7.35 -1.14
C LYS A 40 5.12 7.82 -1.32
N VAL A 41 4.80 8.47 -2.43
CA VAL A 41 3.45 8.98 -2.68
C VAL A 41 2.44 7.84 -2.69
N VAL A 42 2.77 6.74 -3.36
CA VAL A 42 1.88 5.57 -3.44
C VAL A 42 1.74 4.92 -2.08
N ALA A 43 2.86 4.73 -1.36
CA ALA A 43 2.83 4.18 -0.01
C ALA A 43 2.00 5.04 0.93
N PHE A 44 2.13 6.36 0.83
CA PHE A 44 1.35 7.29 1.63
C PHE A 44 -0.15 7.14 1.35
N CYS A 45 -0.54 7.09 0.07
CA CYS A 45 -1.94 6.93 -0.30
C CYS A 45 -2.53 5.62 0.23
N ILE A 46 -1.78 4.53 0.10
CA ILE A 46 -2.23 3.23 0.59
C ILE A 46 -2.38 3.25 2.11
N THR A 47 -1.38 3.80 2.81
CA THR A 47 -1.41 3.91 4.27
C THR A 47 -2.62 4.69 4.74
N LYS A 48 -2.88 5.85 4.13
CA LYS A 48 -4.02 6.69 4.53
C LYS A 48 -5.36 6.04 4.19
N TYR A 49 -5.40 5.23 3.15
CA TYR A 49 -6.61 4.47 2.84
C TYR A 49 -6.87 3.40 3.90
N LEU A 50 -5.82 2.73 4.39
CA LEU A 50 -5.95 1.69 5.41
C LEU A 50 -6.28 2.27 6.78
N ASP A 51 -5.61 3.37 7.14
CA ASP A 51 -5.80 4.05 8.43
C ASP A 51 -5.32 5.48 8.29
N GLU A 52 -6.25 6.43 8.30
CA GLU A 52 -5.92 7.84 8.10
C GLU A 52 -4.99 8.42 9.17
N ASN A 53 -4.90 7.77 10.32
CA ASN A 53 -4.04 8.22 11.41
C ASN A 53 -2.68 7.52 11.45
N ALA A 54 -2.45 6.57 10.52
CA ALA A 54 -1.21 5.80 10.50
C ALA A 54 -0.12 6.54 9.73
N GLU A 55 1.11 6.15 10.03
CA GLU A 55 2.28 6.61 9.29
C GLU A 55 2.68 5.55 8.26
N ILE A 56 3.42 5.96 7.22
CA ILE A 56 3.88 5.02 6.20
C ILE A 56 4.64 3.86 6.84
N GLU A 57 5.48 4.14 7.82
CA GLU A 57 6.32 3.14 8.48
C GLU A 57 5.52 2.09 9.25
N ASP A 58 4.26 2.37 9.53
CA ASP A 58 3.37 1.38 10.18
C ASP A 58 3.02 0.24 9.25
N TYR A 59 2.99 0.49 7.94
CA TYR A 59 2.59 -0.50 6.95
C TYR A 59 3.66 -0.85 5.94
N PHE A 60 4.69 -0.02 5.82
CA PHE A 60 5.75 -0.19 4.82
C PHE A 60 7.12 -0.12 5.44
N ASN A 61 8.07 -0.84 4.85
CA ASN A 61 9.48 -0.71 5.17
C ASN A 61 10.13 0.14 4.08
N LYS A 62 10.94 1.10 4.50
CA LYS A 62 11.68 1.92 3.55
C LYS A 62 12.86 1.11 3.02
N ILE A 63 13.01 1.11 1.70
CA ILE A 63 14.16 0.52 1.02
C ILE A 63 14.75 1.61 0.12
N LYS A 64 16.00 1.49 -0.18
CA LYS A 64 16.67 2.51 -0.99
C LYS A 64 16.14 2.57 -2.41
#